data_4250173886beaf6cc380f8f962f80e7b
#
_entry.id   4250173886beaf6cc380f8f962f80e7b
#
_cell.length_a   1.000
_cell.length_b   1.000
_cell.length_c   1.000
_cell.angle_alpha   90.00
_cell.angle_beta   90.00
_cell.angle_gamma   90.00
#
_symmetry.space_group_name_H-M   'P 1'
#
loop_
_entity.id
_entity.type
_entity.pdbx_description
1 polymer ?
#
loop_
_entity_poly.entity_id
_entity_poly.type
_entity_poly.pdbx_seq_one_letter_code
_entity_poly.pdbx_strand_id
1 'polypeptide(L)'
;MNATPSELLMRNFNEIFVELDPVRGAALLAESFTKNCLWIHPGGRVVGRDGINEAASEIRRYFPEYRYTVTNEIQTMHNVATCRWGSGIPGQPFHYTGTDFLEEYDGRVSRLYTFIDQQLLLS
;
A
#
# COMPACT_ATOMS: atom_id res chain seq x y z
N MET A 1 -10.01 18.02 -7.79
CA MET A 1 -9.23 17.27 -8.77
C MET A 1 -8.95 15.88 -8.26
N ASN A 2 -9.09 14.90 -9.12
CA ASN A 2 -8.88 13.52 -8.72
C ASN A 2 -7.38 13.18 -8.73
N ALA A 3 -6.98 12.36 -7.77
CA ALA A 3 -5.62 11.86 -7.73
C ALA A 3 -5.38 10.90 -8.90
N THR A 4 -4.17 10.93 -9.45
CA THR A 4 -3.76 10.01 -10.51
C THR A 4 -3.36 8.65 -9.91
N PRO A 5 -3.34 7.57 -10.70
CA PRO A 5 -2.84 6.28 -10.21
C PRO A 5 -1.44 6.36 -9.60
N SER A 6 -0.54 7.12 -10.21
CA SER A 6 0.82 7.30 -9.69
C SER A 6 0.82 7.99 -8.33
N GLU A 7 0.04 9.06 -8.18
CA GLU A 7 -0.09 9.76 -6.91
C GLU A 7 -0.65 8.84 -5.81
N LEU A 8 -1.61 8.00 -6.16
CA LEU A 8 -2.20 7.05 -5.22
C LEU A 8 -1.19 6.00 -4.75
N LEU A 9 -0.35 5.50 -5.65
CA LEU A 9 0.74 4.60 -5.26
C LEU A 9 1.67 5.25 -4.26
N MET A 10 2.12 6.47 -4.56
CA MET A 10 3.05 7.18 -3.67
C MET A 10 2.42 7.50 -2.32
N ARG A 11 1.13 7.81 -2.31
CA ARG A 11 0.41 8.07 -1.06
C ARG A 11 0.35 6.81 -0.19
N ASN A 12 0.17 5.64 -0.80
CA ASN A 12 0.19 4.39 -0.06
C ASN A 12 1.51 4.20 0.67
N PHE A 13 2.64 4.41 -0.02
CA PHE A 13 3.96 4.19 0.55
C PHE A 13 4.35 5.25 1.57
N ASN A 14 4.02 6.51 1.31
CA ASN A 14 4.50 7.63 2.12
C ASN A 14 3.58 8.00 3.26
N GLU A 15 2.32 7.60 3.21
CA GLU A 15 1.33 8.02 4.21
C GLU A 15 0.55 6.84 4.79
N ILE A 16 -0.14 6.07 3.95
CA ILE A 16 -1.14 5.12 4.43
C ILE A 16 -0.50 3.94 5.17
N PHE A 17 0.49 3.29 4.57
CA PHE A 17 1.08 2.09 5.14
C PHE A 17 2.18 2.39 6.17
N VAL A 18 2.45 3.66 6.45
CA VAL A 18 3.41 4.06 7.49
C VAL A 18 2.73 4.84 8.63
N GLU A 19 1.45 5.14 8.53
CA GLU A 19 0.72 5.87 9.58
C GLU A 19 0.46 4.97 10.78
N LEU A 20 0.99 5.34 11.94
CA LEU A 20 0.86 4.53 13.16
C LEU A 20 -0.46 4.74 13.90
N ASP A 21 -1.12 5.87 13.68
CA ASP A 21 -2.40 6.17 14.33
C ASP A 21 -3.55 5.57 13.52
N PRO A 22 -4.30 4.60 14.06
CA PRO A 22 -5.38 3.96 13.30
C PRO A 22 -6.54 4.90 12.96
N VAL A 23 -6.78 5.95 13.75
CA VAL A 23 -7.82 6.94 13.45
C VAL A 23 -7.41 7.77 12.23
N ARG A 24 -6.16 8.24 12.21
CA ARG A 24 -5.63 8.97 11.06
C ARG A 24 -5.53 8.07 9.83
N GLY A 25 -5.14 6.80 10.03
CA GLY A 25 -5.10 5.81 8.96
C GLY A 25 -6.47 5.62 8.32
N ALA A 26 -7.52 5.54 9.13
CA ALA A 26 -8.89 5.43 8.63
C ALA A 26 -9.29 6.64 7.77
N ALA A 27 -8.90 7.84 8.21
CA ALA A 27 -9.19 9.08 7.47
C ALA A 27 -8.45 9.10 6.13
N LEU A 28 -7.19 8.70 6.10
CA LEU A 28 -6.40 8.62 4.88
C LEU A 28 -6.99 7.61 3.89
N LEU A 29 -7.46 6.47 4.39
CA LEU A 29 -8.10 5.47 3.56
C LEU A 29 -9.42 5.97 2.99
N ALA A 30 -10.21 6.70 3.77
CA ALA A 30 -11.47 7.28 3.29
C ALA A 30 -11.23 8.25 2.15
N GLU A 31 -10.12 8.98 2.15
CA GLU A 31 -9.77 9.89 1.07
C GLU A 31 -9.24 9.18 -0.17
N SER A 32 -8.53 8.07 0.02
CA SER A 32 -7.70 7.47 -1.03
C SER A 32 -8.21 6.15 -1.59
N PHE A 33 -9.16 5.49 -0.93
CA PHE A 33 -9.69 4.21 -1.36
C PHE A 33 -11.21 4.28 -1.52
N THR A 34 -11.73 3.53 -2.48
CA THR A 34 -13.20 3.44 -2.64
C THR A 34 -13.81 2.69 -1.48
N LYS A 35 -15.11 2.87 -1.28
CA LYS A 35 -15.84 2.19 -0.21
C LYS A 35 -15.73 0.66 -0.31
N ASN A 36 -15.78 0.14 -1.53
CA ASN A 36 -15.76 -1.30 -1.80
C ASN A 36 -14.38 -1.77 -2.27
N CYS A 37 -13.32 -1.11 -1.81
CA CYS A 37 -11.97 -1.43 -2.22
C CYS A 37 -11.57 -2.85 -1.84
N LEU A 38 -10.58 -3.37 -2.57
CA LEU A 38 -10.07 -4.71 -2.38
C LEU A 38 -8.54 -4.64 -2.35
N TRP A 39 -7.95 -5.33 -1.39
CA TRP A 39 -6.49 -5.50 -1.32
C TRP A 39 -6.17 -6.99 -1.29
N ILE A 40 -5.44 -7.45 -2.30
CA ILE A 40 -4.95 -8.83 -2.36
C ILE A 40 -3.44 -8.80 -2.11
N HIS A 41 -2.99 -9.57 -1.12
CA HIS A 41 -1.59 -9.68 -0.75
C HIS A 41 -1.29 -11.12 -0.34
N PRO A 42 -0.01 -11.49 -0.12
CA PRO A 42 0.32 -12.89 0.18
C PRO A 42 -0.39 -13.48 1.41
N GLY A 43 -0.74 -12.63 2.37
CA GLY A 43 -1.43 -13.07 3.59
C GLY A 43 -2.94 -13.23 3.44
N GLY A 44 -3.55 -12.73 2.36
CA GLY A 44 -4.99 -12.86 2.20
C GLY A 44 -5.63 -11.87 1.26
N ARG A 45 -6.94 -11.84 1.34
CA ARG A 45 -7.80 -10.96 0.56
C ARG A 45 -8.62 -10.10 1.53
N VAL A 46 -8.46 -8.79 1.43
CA VAL A 46 -9.06 -7.83 2.35
C VAL A 46 -10.04 -6.96 1.61
N VAL A 47 -11.28 -6.86 2.11
CA VAL A 47 -12.34 -6.09 1.48
C VAL A 47 -12.72 -4.93 2.39
N GLY A 48 -12.80 -3.72 1.79
CA GLY A 48 -13.27 -2.53 2.47
C GLY A 48 -12.18 -1.80 3.24
N ARG A 49 -12.46 -0.53 3.53
CA ARG A 49 -11.49 0.37 4.17
C ARG A 49 -11.12 -0.08 5.59
N ASP A 50 -12.10 -0.53 6.36
CA ASP A 50 -11.84 -0.95 7.74
C ASP A 50 -10.93 -2.17 7.78
N GLY A 51 -11.18 -3.14 6.89
CA GLY A 51 -10.33 -4.32 6.78
C GLY A 51 -8.91 -3.97 6.39
N ILE A 52 -8.75 -3.06 5.42
CA ILE A 52 -7.42 -2.61 4.99
C ILE A 52 -6.71 -1.89 6.13
N ASN A 53 -7.41 -1.02 6.86
CA ASN A 53 -6.81 -0.31 7.98
C ASN A 53 -6.36 -1.27 9.08
N GLU A 54 -7.16 -2.28 9.36
CA GLU A 54 -6.82 -3.31 10.34
C GLU A 54 -5.59 -4.10 9.90
N ALA A 55 -5.55 -4.55 8.64
CA ALA A 55 -4.41 -5.29 8.11
C ALA A 55 -3.15 -4.44 8.08
N ALA A 56 -3.26 -3.17 7.68
CA ALA A 56 -2.14 -2.24 7.67
C ALA A 56 -1.64 -1.96 9.09
N SER A 57 -2.54 -1.87 10.06
CA SER A 57 -2.17 -1.67 11.47
C SER A 57 -1.35 -2.84 12.01
N GLU A 58 -1.65 -4.06 11.59
CA GLU A 58 -0.87 -5.24 11.94
C GLU A 58 0.57 -5.12 11.42
N ILE A 59 0.73 -4.75 10.14
CA ILE A 59 2.06 -4.57 9.54
C ILE A 59 2.85 -3.51 10.30
N ARG A 60 2.23 -2.38 10.61
CA ARG A 60 2.86 -1.28 11.34
C ARG A 60 3.26 -1.69 12.75
N ARG A 61 2.48 -2.57 13.38
CA ARG A 61 2.78 -3.07 14.72
C ARG A 61 4.06 -3.91 14.74
N TYR A 62 4.26 -4.72 13.70
CA TYR A 62 5.47 -5.54 13.58
C TYR A 62 6.68 -4.73 13.14
N PHE A 63 6.46 -3.73 12.29
CA PHE A 63 7.55 -2.98 11.65
C PHE A 63 7.32 -1.46 11.75
N PRO A 64 7.24 -0.89 12.97
CA PRO A 64 6.86 0.53 13.10
C PRO A 64 7.88 1.51 12.53
N GLU A 65 9.14 1.11 12.38
CA GLU A 65 10.21 1.97 11.86
C GLU A 65 10.45 1.77 10.37
N TYR A 66 9.76 0.83 9.74
CA TYR A 66 9.98 0.54 8.33
C TYR A 66 9.42 1.66 7.45
N ARG A 67 10.11 1.88 6.35
CA ARG A 67 9.66 2.79 5.29
C ARG A 67 9.73 2.06 3.96
N TYR A 68 8.94 2.52 3.01
CA TYR A 68 8.88 1.97 1.67
C TYR A 68 9.62 2.90 0.72
N THR A 69 10.42 2.33 -0.16
CA THR A 69 11.14 3.07 -1.19
C THR A 69 10.80 2.50 -2.55
N VAL A 70 10.31 3.34 -3.45
CA VAL A 70 10.07 2.92 -4.84
C VAL A 70 11.43 2.74 -5.51
N THR A 71 11.65 1.58 -6.10
CA THR A 71 12.98 1.18 -6.60
C THR A 71 13.09 1.18 -8.12
N ASN A 72 11.98 1.44 -8.82
CA ASN A 72 12.01 1.60 -10.27
C ASN A 72 11.07 2.72 -10.68
N GLU A 73 11.02 3.01 -11.97
CA GLU A 73 10.11 4.01 -12.48
C GLU A 73 8.67 3.49 -12.42
N ILE A 74 7.75 4.33 -11.92
CA ILE A 74 6.33 3.96 -11.87
C ILE A 74 5.80 3.92 -13.31
N GLN A 75 5.16 2.81 -13.65
CA GLN A 75 4.51 2.65 -14.93
C GLN A 75 3.01 2.85 -14.77
N THR A 76 2.42 3.60 -15.68
CA THR A 76 0.99 3.87 -15.67
C THR A 76 0.39 3.57 -17.04
N MET A 77 -0.87 3.16 -17.02
CA MET A 77 -1.62 2.86 -18.23
C MET A 77 -3.10 3.02 -17.87
N HIS A 78 -3.80 3.93 -18.53
CA HIS A 78 -5.22 4.20 -18.24
C HIS A 78 -5.42 4.46 -16.74
N ASN A 79 -6.20 3.62 -16.07
CA ASN A 79 -6.52 3.78 -14.64
C ASN A 79 -5.67 2.89 -13.74
N VAL A 80 -4.53 2.39 -14.22
CA VAL A 80 -3.69 1.48 -13.44
C VAL A 80 -2.28 2.03 -13.30
N ALA A 81 -1.61 1.60 -12.23
CA ALA A 81 -0.21 1.94 -11.98
C ALA A 81 0.46 0.76 -11.29
N THR A 82 1.75 0.60 -11.56
CA THR A 82 2.55 -0.44 -10.94
C THR A 82 3.96 0.07 -10.71
N CYS A 83 4.60 -0.45 -9.66
CA CYS A 83 6.02 -0.19 -9.39
C CYS A 83 6.60 -1.28 -8.51
N ARG A 84 7.93 -1.31 -8.48
CA ARG A 84 8.66 -2.14 -7.51
C ARG A 84 9.03 -1.27 -6.31
N TRP A 85 9.14 -1.92 -5.16
CA TRP A 85 9.46 -1.22 -3.91
C TRP A 85 10.31 -2.12 -3.00
N GLY A 86 11.01 -1.48 -2.07
CA GLY A 86 11.71 -2.16 -0.99
C GLY A 86 11.26 -1.60 0.35
N SER A 87 11.31 -2.43 1.38
CA SER A 87 10.90 -2.05 2.72
C SER A 87 11.95 -2.44 3.75
N GLY A 88 12.18 -1.56 4.69
CA GLY A 88 13.13 -1.78 5.77
C GLY A 88 13.34 -0.53 6.60
N ILE A 89 14.27 -0.62 7.55
CA ILE A 89 14.67 0.52 8.39
C ILE A 89 15.50 1.47 7.54
N PRO A 90 15.21 2.79 7.57
CA PRO A 90 15.99 3.75 6.80
C PRO A 90 17.49 3.65 7.09
N GLY A 91 18.30 3.65 6.03
CA GLY A 91 19.75 3.50 6.14
C GLY A 91 20.25 2.07 6.22
N GLN A 92 19.36 1.10 6.28
CA GLN A 92 19.68 -0.32 6.29
C GLN A 92 19.30 -0.95 4.95
N PRO A 93 19.86 -2.11 4.58
CA PRO A 93 19.38 -2.86 3.42
C PRO A 93 17.92 -3.22 3.56
N PHE A 94 17.22 -3.35 2.44
CA PHE A 94 15.82 -3.74 2.47
C PHE A 94 15.66 -5.13 3.11
N HIS A 95 14.71 -5.23 4.02
CA HIS A 95 14.36 -6.52 4.61
C HIS A 95 13.60 -7.37 3.59
N TYR A 96 12.68 -6.75 2.85
CA TYR A 96 11.96 -7.42 1.77
C TYR A 96 11.61 -6.43 0.68
N THR A 97 11.30 -6.98 -0.49
CA THR A 97 10.97 -6.20 -1.68
C THR A 97 9.71 -6.76 -2.32
N GLY A 98 9.08 -5.99 -3.16
CA GLY A 98 7.85 -6.42 -3.81
C GLY A 98 7.44 -5.57 -4.97
N THR A 99 6.25 -5.84 -5.47
CA THR A 99 5.61 -5.12 -6.56
C THR A 99 4.18 -4.82 -6.16
N ASP A 100 3.78 -3.58 -6.34
CA ASP A 100 2.38 -3.18 -6.18
C ASP A 100 1.77 -2.86 -7.54
N PHE A 101 0.50 -3.19 -7.67
CA PHE A 101 -0.31 -2.86 -8.83
C PHE A 101 -1.64 -2.35 -8.31
N LEU A 102 -2.10 -1.19 -8.79
CA LEU A 102 -3.40 -0.69 -8.36
C LEU A 102 -4.27 -0.27 -9.54
N GLU A 103 -5.57 -0.33 -9.31
CA GLU A 103 -6.58 0.20 -10.19
C GLU A 103 -7.27 1.37 -9.50
N GLU A 104 -7.43 2.46 -10.23
CA GLU A 104 -8.06 3.67 -9.73
C GLU A 104 -9.49 3.75 -10.26
N TYR A 105 -10.38 4.32 -9.45
CA TYR A 105 -11.74 4.66 -9.85
C TYR A 105 -12.12 5.97 -9.17
N ASP A 106 -12.49 6.96 -9.96
CA ASP A 106 -12.95 8.26 -9.48
C ASP A 106 -11.95 8.92 -8.50
N GLY A 107 -10.67 8.79 -8.81
CA GLY A 107 -9.61 9.40 -8.01
C GLY A 107 -9.22 8.62 -6.75
N ARG A 108 -9.69 7.39 -6.59
CA ARG A 108 -9.42 6.54 -5.42
C ARG A 108 -8.98 5.16 -5.87
N VAL A 109 -8.27 4.48 -4.99
CA VAL A 109 -7.86 3.08 -5.23
C VAL A 109 -9.10 2.19 -5.11
N SER A 110 -9.44 1.47 -6.17
CA SER A 110 -10.50 0.48 -6.13
C SER A 110 -9.96 -0.91 -5.83
N ARG A 111 -8.78 -1.23 -6.36
CA ARG A 111 -8.12 -2.52 -6.13
C ARG A 111 -6.63 -2.31 -6.00
N LEU A 112 -6.03 -3.01 -5.03
CA LEU A 112 -4.61 -3.00 -4.79
C LEU A 112 -4.12 -4.45 -4.74
N TYR A 113 -3.05 -4.73 -5.48
CA TYR A 113 -2.42 -6.06 -5.51
C TYR A 113 -0.98 -5.90 -5.07
N THR A 114 -0.58 -6.67 -4.06
CA THR A 114 0.79 -6.62 -3.53
C THR A 114 1.44 -7.99 -3.69
N PHE A 115 2.54 -8.03 -4.40
CA PHE A 115 3.39 -9.22 -4.51
C PHE A 115 4.64 -8.98 -3.68
N ILE A 116 5.07 -9.98 -2.93
CA ILE A 116 6.30 -9.92 -2.15
C ILE A 116 7.25 -10.96 -2.71
N ASP A 117 8.50 -10.53 -3.02
CA ASP A 117 9.48 -11.39 -3.69
C ASP A 117 9.95 -12.53 -2.78
N GLN A 118 10.10 -12.25 -1.48
CA GLN A 118 10.55 -13.23 -0.51
C GLN A 118 9.34 -13.86 0.18
N GLN A 119 9.47 -15.12 0.54
CA GLN A 119 8.46 -15.75 1.37
C GLN A 119 8.72 -15.34 2.82
N LEU A 120 7.81 -14.54 3.37
CA LEU A 120 7.90 -14.11 4.76
C LEU A 120 7.17 -15.08 5.66
N LEU A 121 7.77 -15.39 6.82
CA LEU A 121 7.20 -16.31 7.80
C LEU A 121 6.26 -15.61 8.77
N LEU A 122 5.68 -14.50 8.38
CA LEU A 122 4.81 -13.69 9.22
C LEU A 122 3.33 -13.96 9.00
N SER A 123 3.03 -14.94 8.26
CA SER A 123 1.63 -15.31 8.01
C SER A 123 1.05 -16.07 9.17
#